data_cd729fe501c3c2c2fbb1de77e406a71b
#
_entry.id   cd729fe501c3c2c2fbb1de77e406a71b
#
_cell.length_a   1.000
_cell.length_b   1.000
_cell.length_c   1.000
_cell.angle_alpha   90.00
_cell.angle_beta   90.00
_cell.angle_gamma   90.00
#
_symmetry.space_group_name_H-M   'P 1'
#
loop_
_entity.id
_entity.type
_entity.pdbx_description
1 polymer ?
#
loop_
_entity_poly.entity_id
_entity_poly.type
_entity_poly.pdbx_seq_one_letter_code
_entity_poly.pdbx_strand_id
1 'polypeptide(L)'
;QVIRVGTTGTIQEHINPGEVIINKASVRLDGTSHHYAPGSFPAVASFTVTGALIEAAKSCGAPYHVGIAVSSDTFWPGQERYDSFTGYVPLAFQGTMAQWRRLGALNYEMETSALFVTCQALGIKAGAVCGVVAKRTEGEAIVPKELYDQALQYQIAIVRGAVERLSR
;
A
#
# COMPACT_ATOMS: atom_id res chain seq x y z
N GLN A 1 -0.15 11.92 14.78
CA GLN A 1 0.39 10.95 13.83
C GLN A 1 -0.71 9.96 13.43
N VAL A 2 -0.67 9.48 12.20
CA VAL A 2 -1.65 8.51 11.67
C VAL A 2 -0.89 7.38 11.00
N ILE A 3 -1.32 6.15 11.24
CA ILE A 3 -0.79 4.96 10.56
C ILE A 3 -1.98 4.21 9.94
N ARG A 4 -1.96 4.07 8.60
CA ARG A 4 -2.89 3.20 7.89
C ARG A 4 -2.46 1.76 8.04
N VAL A 5 -3.39 0.92 8.40
CA VAL A 5 -3.25 -0.54 8.40
C VAL A 5 -4.26 -1.12 7.43
N GLY A 6 -3.83 -1.84 6.44
CA GLY A 6 -4.74 -2.35 5.40
C GLY A 6 -4.21 -3.59 4.71
N THR A 7 -4.96 -4.11 3.76
CA THR A 7 -4.57 -5.22 2.90
C THR A 7 -4.16 -4.72 1.52
N THR A 8 -3.43 -5.56 0.77
CA THR A 8 -2.94 -5.20 -0.55
C THR A 8 -2.72 -6.41 -1.46
N GLY A 9 -2.76 -6.17 -2.77
CA GLY A 9 -2.27 -7.11 -3.77
C GLY A 9 -0.88 -6.69 -4.26
N THR A 10 0.12 -7.55 -4.11
CA THR A 10 1.44 -7.28 -4.69
C THR A 10 1.43 -7.45 -6.20
N ILE A 11 2.22 -6.62 -6.90
CA ILE A 11 2.47 -6.70 -8.33
C ILE A 11 3.92 -7.14 -8.65
N GLN A 12 4.69 -7.51 -7.63
CA GLN A 12 6.08 -7.97 -7.78
C GLN A 12 6.21 -9.46 -7.51
N GLU A 13 7.02 -10.15 -8.32
CA GLU A 13 7.21 -11.61 -8.22
C GLU A 13 7.90 -12.05 -6.93
N HIS A 14 8.83 -11.23 -6.42
CA HIS A 14 9.64 -11.54 -5.25
C HIS A 14 8.92 -11.31 -3.90
N ILE A 15 7.70 -10.78 -3.91
CA ILE A 15 6.90 -10.54 -2.71
C ILE A 15 5.81 -11.59 -2.62
N ASN A 16 5.69 -12.24 -1.48
CA ASN A 16 4.76 -13.34 -1.29
C ASN A 16 3.58 -12.96 -0.39
N PRO A 17 2.43 -13.61 -0.58
CA PRO A 17 1.33 -13.50 0.36
C PRO A 17 1.74 -13.90 1.79
N GLY A 18 1.14 -13.24 2.78
CA GLY A 18 1.52 -13.39 4.18
C GLY A 18 2.64 -12.45 4.63
N GLU A 19 3.36 -11.83 3.69
CA GLU A 19 4.35 -10.79 3.97
C GLU A 19 3.71 -9.40 4.12
N VAL A 20 4.51 -8.39 4.45
CA VAL A 20 4.03 -7.03 4.73
C VAL A 20 4.76 -6.01 3.85
N ILE A 21 4.04 -5.01 3.36
CA ILE A 21 4.62 -3.88 2.64
C ILE A 21 4.42 -2.59 3.46
N ILE A 22 5.52 -1.90 3.76
CA ILE A 22 5.55 -0.57 4.33
C ILE A 22 5.64 0.42 3.16
N ASN A 23 4.57 1.19 2.94
CA ASN A 23 4.51 2.13 1.83
C ASN A 23 5.18 3.46 2.22
N LYS A 24 6.30 3.78 1.58
CA LYS A 24 7.03 5.05 1.76
C LYS A 24 6.52 6.18 0.88
N ALA A 25 5.80 5.85 -0.18
CA ALA A 25 5.18 6.78 -1.12
C ALA A 25 4.06 6.06 -1.87
N SER A 26 3.22 6.82 -2.59
CA SER A 26 2.19 6.26 -3.46
C SER A 26 2.01 7.04 -4.75
N VAL A 27 1.71 6.32 -5.82
CA VAL A 27 1.20 6.90 -7.07
C VAL A 27 -0.23 7.37 -6.83
N ARG A 28 -0.54 8.58 -7.26
CA ARG A 28 -1.82 9.25 -7.04
C ARG A 28 -2.78 9.00 -8.20
N LEU A 29 -3.48 7.87 -8.19
CA LEU A 29 -4.60 7.60 -9.10
C LEU A 29 -5.96 7.79 -8.41
N ASP A 30 -5.97 8.45 -7.26
CA ASP A 30 -7.16 8.83 -6.51
C ASP A 30 -7.58 10.27 -6.83
N GLY A 31 -8.86 10.57 -6.69
CA GLY A 31 -9.40 11.93 -6.82
C GLY A 31 -9.21 12.78 -5.57
N THR A 32 -9.30 12.18 -4.39
CA THR A 32 -9.31 12.89 -3.10
C THR A 32 -8.05 13.72 -2.89
N SER A 33 -6.87 13.18 -3.17
CA SER A 33 -5.60 13.89 -2.96
C SER A 33 -5.49 15.15 -3.82
N HIS A 34 -6.18 15.23 -4.97
CA HIS A 34 -6.18 16.39 -5.86
C HIS A 34 -6.95 17.59 -5.29
N HIS A 35 -7.83 17.37 -4.30
CA HIS A 35 -8.49 18.45 -3.57
C HIS A 35 -7.59 19.12 -2.53
N TYR A 36 -6.52 18.46 -2.09
CA TYR A 36 -5.60 18.97 -1.06
C TYR A 36 -4.29 19.51 -1.63
N ALA A 37 -3.86 19.02 -2.80
CA ALA A 37 -2.61 19.47 -3.41
C ALA A 37 -2.62 19.25 -4.94
N PRO A 38 -1.86 20.08 -5.71
CA PRO A 38 -1.72 19.88 -7.16
C PRO A 38 -1.23 18.48 -7.51
N GLY A 39 -1.54 17.99 -8.73
CA GLY A 39 -1.15 16.66 -9.19
C GLY A 39 0.36 16.39 -9.17
N SER A 40 1.17 17.43 -9.35
CA SER A 40 2.63 17.35 -9.26
C SER A 40 3.18 17.20 -7.84
N PHE A 41 2.36 17.42 -6.80
CA PHE A 41 2.80 17.23 -5.42
C PHE A 41 2.86 15.73 -5.08
N PRO A 42 3.98 15.20 -4.57
CA PRO A 42 4.13 13.78 -4.33
C PRO A 42 3.38 13.30 -3.07
N ALA A 43 2.81 12.10 -3.13
CA ALA A 43 2.27 11.43 -1.96
C ALA A 43 3.39 10.65 -1.25
N VAL A 44 3.94 11.22 -0.18
CA VAL A 44 5.09 10.68 0.55
C VAL A 44 4.77 10.51 2.03
N ALA A 45 5.15 9.38 2.59
CA ALA A 45 5.03 9.10 4.02
C ALA A 45 5.99 9.97 4.85
N SER A 46 5.65 10.18 6.11
CA SER A 46 6.58 10.75 7.08
C SER A 46 7.79 9.83 7.29
N PHE A 47 8.99 10.37 7.11
CA PHE A 47 10.24 9.64 7.35
C PHE A 47 10.29 9.04 8.77
N THR A 48 9.87 9.81 9.78
CA THR A 48 9.84 9.37 11.19
C THR A 48 8.90 8.17 11.38
N VAL A 49 7.68 8.23 10.81
CA VAL A 49 6.70 7.14 10.95
C VAL A 49 7.15 5.91 10.18
N THR A 50 7.65 6.08 8.95
CA THR A 50 8.19 4.98 8.15
C THR A 50 9.38 4.29 8.85
N GLY A 51 10.29 5.06 9.43
CA GLY A 51 11.40 4.53 10.22
C GLY A 51 10.95 3.70 11.43
N ALA A 52 9.94 4.19 12.16
CA ALA A 52 9.37 3.46 13.28
C ALA A 52 8.73 2.14 12.87
N LEU A 53 8.02 2.12 11.73
CA LEU A 53 7.43 0.90 11.16
C LEU A 53 8.51 -0.12 10.75
N ILE A 54 9.59 0.34 10.12
CA ILE A 54 10.71 -0.52 9.70
C ILE A 54 11.40 -1.15 10.92
N GLU A 55 11.72 -0.35 11.94
CA GLU A 55 12.37 -0.86 13.15
C GLU A 55 11.46 -1.80 13.94
N ALA A 56 10.14 -1.57 13.92
CA ALA A 56 9.17 -2.49 14.50
C ALA A 56 9.11 -3.82 13.74
N ALA A 57 9.11 -3.78 12.40
CA ALA A 57 9.12 -4.98 11.55
C ALA A 57 10.36 -5.84 11.82
N LYS A 58 11.54 -5.22 11.87
CA LYS A 58 12.78 -5.91 12.25
C LYS A 58 12.68 -6.57 13.63
N SER A 59 12.15 -5.84 14.61
CA SER A 59 12.08 -6.31 15.99
C SER A 59 11.13 -7.49 16.20
N CYS A 60 10.05 -7.57 15.43
CA CYS A 60 9.12 -8.70 15.51
C CYS A 60 9.42 -9.84 14.52
N GLY A 61 10.49 -9.71 13.72
CA GLY A 61 10.89 -10.73 12.74
C GLY A 61 9.92 -10.90 11.57
N ALA A 62 9.06 -9.91 11.29
CA ALA A 62 8.14 -9.95 10.16
C ALA A 62 8.89 -9.84 8.84
N PRO A 63 8.59 -10.67 7.83
CA PRO A 63 9.07 -10.45 6.48
C PRO A 63 8.41 -9.19 5.92
N TYR A 64 9.21 -8.19 5.56
CA TYR A 64 8.69 -6.91 5.10
C TYR A 64 9.45 -6.34 3.90
N HIS A 65 8.74 -5.53 3.12
CA HIS A 65 9.27 -4.76 2.01
C HIS A 65 8.96 -3.27 2.22
N VAL A 66 9.81 -2.40 1.68
CA VAL A 66 9.59 -0.96 1.75
C VAL A 66 9.59 -0.40 0.33
N GLY A 67 8.48 0.23 -0.07
CA GLY A 67 8.39 0.73 -1.43
C GLY A 67 7.21 1.64 -1.72
N ILE A 68 6.91 1.77 -3.00
CA ILE A 68 5.88 2.65 -3.53
C ILE A 68 4.61 1.83 -3.77
N ALA A 69 3.47 2.32 -3.27
CA ALA A 69 2.15 1.81 -3.62
C ALA A 69 1.61 2.47 -4.89
N VAL A 70 0.55 1.91 -5.43
CA VAL A 70 -0.34 2.57 -6.39
C VAL A 70 -1.71 2.67 -5.75
N SER A 71 -2.15 3.88 -5.42
CA SER A 71 -3.47 4.12 -4.85
C SER A 71 -4.47 4.45 -5.96
N SER A 72 -5.55 3.69 -6.04
CA SER A 72 -6.60 3.88 -7.05
C SER A 72 -7.97 3.92 -6.41
N ASP A 73 -8.86 4.81 -6.88
CA ASP A 73 -10.22 4.96 -6.37
C ASP A 73 -11.11 3.73 -6.62
N THR A 74 -10.75 2.88 -7.57
CA THR A 74 -11.56 1.72 -7.92
C THR A 74 -10.76 0.43 -7.86
N PHE A 75 -11.41 -0.61 -7.32
CA PHE A 75 -10.81 -1.93 -7.18
C PHE A 75 -10.61 -2.65 -8.52
N TRP A 76 -11.61 -2.61 -9.41
CA TRP A 76 -11.51 -3.31 -10.70
C TRP A 76 -10.86 -2.46 -11.79
N PRO A 77 -11.51 -1.41 -12.34
CA PRO A 77 -10.95 -0.77 -13.52
C PRO A 77 -9.65 -0.02 -13.24
N GLY A 78 -9.56 0.71 -12.13
CA GLY A 78 -8.37 1.52 -11.83
C GLY A 78 -7.15 0.72 -11.39
N GLN A 79 -7.35 -0.53 -10.95
CA GLN A 79 -6.27 -1.48 -10.69
C GLN A 79 -6.05 -2.47 -11.84
N GLU A 80 -6.62 -2.19 -13.02
CA GLU A 80 -6.51 -3.05 -14.21
C GLU A 80 -6.95 -4.50 -13.94
N ARG A 81 -8.11 -4.69 -13.30
CA ARG A 81 -8.69 -6.00 -13.04
C ARG A 81 -9.77 -6.32 -14.07
N TYR A 82 -9.62 -7.44 -14.74
CA TYR A 82 -10.55 -7.90 -15.78
C TYR A 82 -11.58 -8.93 -15.26
N ASP A 83 -11.50 -9.30 -13.99
CA ASP A 83 -12.37 -10.26 -13.30
C ASP A 83 -13.66 -9.63 -12.74
N SER A 84 -14.02 -8.42 -13.17
CA SER A 84 -15.28 -7.78 -12.86
C SER A 84 -16.43 -8.39 -13.65
N PHE A 85 -17.68 -8.03 -13.31
CA PHE A 85 -18.89 -8.53 -13.97
C PHE A 85 -18.87 -8.40 -15.50
N THR A 86 -18.35 -7.31 -16.04
CA THR A 86 -18.25 -7.10 -17.50
C THR A 86 -16.83 -7.25 -18.05
N GLY A 87 -15.81 -7.36 -17.20
CA GLY A 87 -14.41 -7.33 -17.61
C GLY A 87 -13.96 -5.98 -18.19
N TYR A 88 -14.78 -4.92 -18.05
CA TYR A 88 -14.47 -3.62 -18.63
C TYR A 88 -13.38 -2.90 -17.85
N VAL A 89 -12.29 -2.55 -18.56
CA VAL A 89 -11.22 -1.69 -18.09
C VAL A 89 -11.04 -0.57 -19.13
N PRO A 90 -11.19 0.72 -18.75
CA PRO A 90 -10.95 1.84 -19.65
C PRO A 90 -9.54 1.81 -20.27
N LEU A 91 -9.39 2.27 -21.50
CA LEU A 91 -8.11 2.30 -22.21
C LEU A 91 -7.01 3.00 -21.40
N ALA A 92 -7.35 4.02 -20.64
CA ALA A 92 -6.40 4.75 -19.80
C ALA A 92 -5.76 3.89 -18.69
N PHE A 93 -6.37 2.76 -18.31
CA PHE A 93 -5.85 1.84 -17.29
C PHE A 93 -5.28 0.54 -17.86
N GLN A 94 -5.46 0.27 -19.15
CA GLN A 94 -4.94 -0.93 -19.77
C GLN A 94 -3.41 -0.86 -19.91
N GLY A 95 -2.71 -1.92 -19.49
CA GLY A 95 -1.24 -2.01 -19.47
C GLY A 95 -0.58 -1.25 -18.31
N THR A 96 -1.35 -0.58 -17.45
CA THR A 96 -0.79 0.24 -16.36
C THR A 96 -0.15 -0.61 -15.28
N MET A 97 -0.67 -1.81 -14.98
CA MET A 97 -0.06 -2.71 -14.00
C MET A 97 1.38 -3.08 -14.41
N ALA A 98 1.60 -3.43 -15.67
CA ALA A 98 2.93 -3.74 -16.20
C ALA A 98 3.86 -2.52 -16.14
N GLN A 99 3.33 -1.31 -16.40
CA GLN A 99 4.06 -0.06 -16.30
C GLN A 99 4.51 0.21 -14.85
N TRP A 100 3.59 0.14 -13.88
CA TRP A 100 3.91 0.36 -12.47
C TRP A 100 4.89 -0.68 -11.93
N ARG A 101 4.72 -1.94 -12.31
CA ARG A 101 5.66 -3.01 -11.99
C ARG A 101 7.06 -2.71 -12.49
N ARG A 102 7.21 -2.26 -13.73
CA ARG A 102 8.50 -1.88 -14.32
C ARG A 102 9.13 -0.67 -13.63
N LEU A 103 8.32 0.26 -13.12
CA LEU A 103 8.78 1.42 -12.35
C LEU A 103 9.10 1.08 -10.88
N GLY A 104 8.95 -0.18 -10.48
CA GLY A 104 9.29 -0.65 -9.14
C GLY A 104 8.22 -0.38 -8.08
N ALA A 105 6.98 -0.05 -8.46
CA ALA A 105 5.87 -0.08 -7.52
C ALA A 105 5.64 -1.50 -7.01
N LEU A 106 5.31 -1.65 -5.73
CA LEU A 106 5.24 -2.95 -5.08
C LEU A 106 3.82 -3.52 -5.06
N ASN A 107 2.82 -2.67 -4.94
CA ASN A 107 1.46 -3.10 -4.64
C ASN A 107 0.40 -2.10 -5.08
N TYR A 108 -0.82 -2.61 -5.25
CA TYR A 108 -2.03 -1.79 -5.35
C TYR A 108 -2.78 -1.76 -4.02
N GLU A 109 -3.25 -0.58 -3.67
CA GLU A 109 -4.19 -0.31 -2.57
C GLU A 109 -5.04 0.92 -2.92
N MET A 110 -5.83 1.49 -2.01
CA MET A 110 -6.85 2.46 -2.42
C MET A 110 -6.81 3.80 -1.66
N GLU A 111 -6.01 3.95 -0.59
CA GLU A 111 -6.14 5.11 0.31
C GLU A 111 -4.82 5.83 0.64
N THR A 112 -3.68 5.20 0.39
CA THR A 112 -2.38 5.69 0.89
C THR A 112 -2.01 7.05 0.29
N SER A 113 -2.30 7.30 -1.00
CA SER A 113 -2.00 8.60 -1.61
C SER A 113 -2.86 9.72 -1.01
N ALA A 114 -4.15 9.48 -0.86
CA ALA A 114 -5.08 10.43 -0.23
C ALA A 114 -4.65 10.72 1.21
N LEU A 115 -4.31 9.68 1.98
CA LEU A 115 -3.85 9.84 3.37
C LEU A 115 -2.58 10.69 3.43
N PHE A 116 -1.56 10.36 2.66
CA PHE A 116 -0.26 11.05 2.73
C PHE A 116 -0.39 12.52 2.35
N VAL A 117 -1.09 12.82 1.26
CA VAL A 117 -1.27 14.20 0.80
C VAL A 117 -2.12 15.01 1.76
N THR A 118 -3.24 14.46 2.24
CA THR A 118 -4.11 15.14 3.22
C THR A 118 -3.37 15.40 4.52
N CYS A 119 -2.68 14.41 5.05
CA CYS A 119 -1.91 14.57 6.29
C CYS A 119 -0.79 15.60 6.12
N GLN A 120 -0.09 15.60 5.00
CA GLN A 120 0.93 16.60 4.71
C GLN A 120 0.34 18.02 4.67
N ALA A 121 -0.80 18.21 4.00
CA ALA A 121 -1.50 19.50 3.93
C ALA A 121 -1.97 19.99 5.32
N LEU A 122 -2.28 19.08 6.24
CA LEU A 122 -2.73 19.38 7.60
C LEU A 122 -1.59 19.38 8.64
N GLY A 123 -0.33 19.22 8.23
CA GLY A 123 0.81 19.17 9.15
C GLY A 123 0.85 17.90 10.03
N ILE A 124 0.20 16.82 9.61
CA ILE A 124 0.11 15.55 10.33
C ILE A 124 1.12 14.55 9.74
N LYS A 125 1.88 13.88 10.59
CA LYS A 125 2.78 12.80 10.16
C LYS A 125 1.99 11.53 9.86
N ALA A 126 2.16 10.95 8.67
CA ALA A 126 1.47 9.72 8.26
C ALA A 126 2.43 8.62 7.82
N GLY A 127 2.01 7.38 8.00
CA GLY A 127 2.65 6.19 7.46
C GLY A 127 1.61 5.15 7.06
N ALA A 128 2.03 4.10 6.34
CA ALA A 128 1.14 3.02 5.94
C ALA A 128 1.85 1.67 5.93
N VAL A 129 1.15 0.64 6.38
CA VAL A 129 1.59 -0.76 6.35
C VAL A 129 0.45 -1.63 5.84
N CYS A 130 0.75 -2.47 4.85
CA CYS A 130 -0.23 -3.32 4.18
C CYS A 130 0.20 -4.79 4.24
N GLY A 131 -0.71 -5.67 4.63
CA GLY A 131 -0.52 -7.12 4.53
C GLY A 131 -0.82 -7.61 3.11
N VAL A 132 0.03 -8.44 2.57
CA VAL A 132 -0.12 -8.99 1.23
C VAL A 132 -1.09 -10.16 1.26
N VAL A 133 -2.27 -9.97 0.65
CA VAL A 133 -3.36 -10.96 0.61
C VAL A 133 -3.71 -11.44 -0.80
N ALA A 134 -3.00 -10.94 -1.81
CA ALA A 134 -3.12 -11.38 -3.19
C ALA A 134 -1.79 -11.20 -3.91
N LYS A 135 -1.47 -12.10 -4.84
CA LYS A 135 -0.28 -12.00 -5.70
C LYS A 135 -0.73 -11.88 -7.14
N ARG A 136 -0.83 -10.65 -7.62
CA ARG A 136 -1.43 -10.32 -8.90
C ARG A 136 -0.61 -10.77 -10.12
N THR A 137 0.60 -11.23 -9.90
CA THR A 137 1.41 -11.90 -10.94
C THR A 137 0.99 -13.35 -11.16
N GLU A 138 0.20 -13.94 -10.25
CA GLU A 138 -0.27 -15.32 -10.31
C GLU A 138 -1.80 -15.43 -10.44
N GLY A 139 -2.50 -14.29 -10.38
CA GLY A 139 -3.96 -14.20 -10.50
C GLY A 139 -4.57 -13.15 -9.59
N GLU A 140 -5.91 -13.09 -9.56
CA GLU A 140 -6.65 -12.09 -8.81
C GLU A 140 -7.23 -12.62 -7.49
N ALA A 141 -7.06 -13.92 -7.20
CA ALA A 141 -7.63 -14.55 -6.03
C ALA A 141 -6.99 -14.06 -4.72
N ILE A 142 -7.83 -13.90 -3.71
CA ILE A 142 -7.36 -13.71 -2.33
C ILE A 142 -6.84 -15.04 -1.81
N VAL A 143 -5.74 -14.98 -1.09
CA VAL A 143 -5.07 -16.15 -0.52
C VAL A 143 -5.91 -16.87 0.53
N PRO A 144 -5.60 -18.16 0.85
CA PRO A 144 -6.22 -18.88 1.96
C PRO A 144 -6.13 -18.11 3.28
N LYS A 145 -7.09 -18.39 4.15
CA LYS A 145 -7.27 -17.67 5.43
C LYS A 145 -5.99 -17.66 6.29
N GLU A 146 -5.22 -18.72 6.26
CA GLU A 146 -4.00 -18.87 7.06
C GLU A 146 -2.96 -17.81 6.69
N LEU A 147 -2.72 -17.56 5.40
CA LEU A 147 -1.80 -16.51 4.92
C LEU A 147 -2.36 -15.10 5.14
N TYR A 148 -3.68 -14.95 5.01
CA TYR A 148 -4.36 -13.70 5.33
C TYR A 148 -4.17 -13.35 6.82
N ASP A 149 -4.45 -14.29 7.72
CA ASP A 149 -4.30 -14.12 9.17
C ASP A 149 -2.83 -13.87 9.55
N GLN A 150 -1.88 -14.54 8.90
CA GLN A 150 -0.45 -14.30 9.09
C GLN A 150 -0.07 -12.85 8.77
N ALA A 151 -0.47 -12.33 7.62
CA ALA A 151 -0.23 -10.95 7.24
C ALA A 151 -0.81 -9.97 8.27
N LEU A 152 -2.02 -10.23 8.75
CA LEU A 152 -2.69 -9.43 9.75
C LEU A 152 -1.95 -9.44 11.10
N GLN A 153 -1.46 -10.60 11.55
CA GLN A 153 -0.69 -10.71 12.79
C GLN A 153 0.61 -9.90 12.72
N TYR A 154 1.34 -9.96 11.60
CA TYR A 154 2.53 -9.14 11.40
C TYR A 154 2.21 -7.64 11.39
N GLN A 155 1.14 -7.22 10.72
CA GLN A 155 0.72 -5.82 10.74
C GLN A 155 0.44 -5.31 12.15
N ILE A 156 -0.31 -6.07 12.96
CA ILE A 156 -0.64 -5.72 14.35
C ILE A 156 0.64 -5.57 15.17
N ALA A 157 1.56 -6.53 15.07
CA ALA A 157 2.83 -6.50 15.79
C ALA A 157 3.69 -5.29 15.40
N ILE A 158 3.78 -5.01 14.09
CA ILE A 158 4.53 -3.86 13.55
C ILE A 158 3.93 -2.53 14.03
N VAL A 159 2.62 -2.37 13.93
CA VAL A 159 1.97 -1.12 14.32
C VAL A 159 2.09 -0.88 15.82
N ARG A 160 1.88 -1.90 16.64
CA ARG A 160 2.08 -1.81 18.08
C ARG A 160 3.49 -1.35 18.43
N GLY A 161 4.51 -2.01 17.87
CA GLY A 161 5.92 -1.65 18.11
C GLY A 161 6.27 -0.25 17.56
N ALA A 162 5.67 0.19 16.45
CA ALA A 162 5.86 1.52 15.91
C ALA A 162 5.23 2.60 16.81
N VAL A 163 4.02 2.38 17.31
CA VAL A 163 3.33 3.31 18.24
C VAL A 163 4.14 3.47 19.52
N GLU A 164 4.65 2.40 20.11
CA GLU A 164 5.51 2.45 21.30
C GLU A 164 6.78 3.29 21.07
N ARG A 165 7.38 3.24 19.87
CA ARG A 165 8.56 4.05 19.51
C ARG A 165 8.23 5.52 19.27
N LEU A 166 7.08 5.79 18.69
CA LEU A 166 6.65 7.15 18.36
C LEU A 166 6.09 7.92 19.57
N SER A 167 5.81 7.24 20.67
CA SER A 167 5.30 7.81 21.91
C SER A 167 6.43 8.21 22.89
N ARG A 168 7.68 7.90 22.57
CA ARG A 168 8.87 8.28 23.33
C ARG A 168 9.41 9.62 22.85
#